data_1f9141a71586eee21c46e0b2dbc3a233
#
_entry.id   1f9141a71586eee21c46e0b2dbc3a233
#
_cell.length_a   1.000
_cell.length_b   1.000
_cell.length_c   1.000
_cell.angle_alpha   90.00
_cell.angle_beta   90.00
_cell.angle_gamma   90.00
#
_symmetry.space_group_name_H-M   'P 1'
#
loop_
_entity.id
_entity.type
_entity.pdbx_description
1 polymer ?
#
loop_
_entity_poly.entity_id
_entity_poly.type
_entity_poly.pdbx_seq_one_letter_code
_entity_poly.pdbx_strand_id
1 'polypeptide(L)'
;MNIVMIRGNLARDPELRTVNIGDKQTSVVNFTVATSREFTKANGSQDKVTSFIQCEAWDSGAEAIASSFKKGDLVMVEGSLRNDSWEKDGVKHSTIKVRVNNFGQIVKTKRTKTAQEAEPVAF
;
A
#
# COMPACT_ATOMS: atom_id res chain seq x y z
N MET A 1 -9.72 4.13 -18.74
CA MET A 1 -9.45 3.12 -17.71
C MET A 1 -8.30 3.59 -16.84
N ASN A 2 -8.45 3.50 -15.53
CA ASN A 2 -7.44 3.93 -14.57
C ASN A 2 -7.49 2.98 -13.38
N ILE A 3 -6.75 1.89 -13.48
CA ILE A 3 -6.77 0.82 -12.49
C ILE A 3 -5.34 0.45 -12.14
N VAL A 4 -5.08 0.39 -10.84
CA VAL A 4 -3.79 -0.01 -10.29
C VAL A 4 -4.03 -1.08 -9.25
N MET A 5 -3.24 -2.14 -9.30
CA MET A 5 -3.23 -3.17 -8.28
C MET A 5 -1.79 -3.37 -7.86
N ILE A 6 -1.54 -3.24 -6.55
CA ILE A 6 -0.20 -3.46 -6.02
C ILE A 6 -0.25 -4.33 -4.79
N ARG A 7 0.84 -5.03 -4.57
CA ARG A 7 1.06 -5.87 -3.41
C ARG A 7 2.43 -5.55 -2.86
N GLY A 8 2.52 -5.38 -1.57
CA GLY A 8 3.79 -5.09 -0.92
C GLY A 8 3.62 -4.93 0.56
N ASN A 9 4.68 -4.50 1.21
CA ASN A 9 4.69 -4.33 2.66
C ASN A 9 4.52 -2.87 3.02
N LEU A 10 3.79 -2.61 4.08
CA LEU A 10 3.67 -1.25 4.59
C LEU A 10 5.03 -0.77 5.08
N ALA A 11 5.46 0.37 4.57
CA ALA A 11 6.76 0.94 4.93
C ALA A 11 6.75 1.54 6.33
N ARG A 12 5.59 1.96 6.80
CA ARG A 12 5.40 2.51 8.14
C ARG A 12 3.91 2.42 8.50
N ASP A 13 3.59 2.74 9.76
CA ASP A 13 2.20 2.72 10.20
C ASP A 13 1.36 3.73 9.41
N PRO A 14 0.11 3.40 9.09
CA PRO A 14 -0.77 4.34 8.40
C PRO A 14 -1.06 5.57 9.25
N GLU A 15 -1.16 6.71 8.61
CA GLU A 15 -1.48 7.98 9.30
C GLU A 15 -2.91 8.35 8.99
N LEU A 16 -3.76 8.31 10.02
CA LEU A 16 -5.16 8.71 9.93
C LEU A 16 -5.30 10.17 10.35
N ARG A 17 -6.01 10.93 9.57
CA ARG A 17 -6.32 12.31 9.91
C ARG A 17 -7.75 12.63 9.52
N THR A 18 -8.28 13.69 10.12
CA THR A 18 -9.60 14.20 9.80
C THR A 18 -9.45 15.44 8.96
N VAL A 19 -10.21 15.53 7.89
CA VAL A 19 -10.24 16.73 7.05
C VAL A 19 -11.66 17.24 6.97
N ASN A 20 -11.78 18.55 6.83
CA ASN A 20 -13.07 19.19 6.67
C ASN A 20 -13.26 19.55 5.20
N ILE A 21 -14.36 19.09 4.63
CA ILE A 21 -14.73 19.43 3.26
C ILE A 21 -16.11 20.08 3.35
N GLY A 22 -16.14 21.40 3.23
CA GLY A 22 -17.35 22.16 3.48
C GLY A 22 -17.79 21.97 4.92
N ASP A 23 -19.02 21.53 5.13
CA ASP A 23 -19.57 21.29 6.47
C ASP A 23 -19.35 19.86 6.97
N LYS A 24 -18.67 19.04 6.19
CA LYS A 24 -18.46 17.65 6.55
C LYS A 24 -17.06 17.38 7.04
N GLN A 25 -16.97 16.60 8.10
CA GLN A 25 -15.72 15.98 8.50
C GLN A 25 -15.62 14.62 7.86
N THR A 26 -14.45 14.30 7.34
CA THR A 26 -14.21 13.00 6.78
C THR A 26 -12.82 12.52 7.18
N SER A 27 -12.65 11.22 7.19
CA SER A 27 -11.37 10.60 7.54
C SER A 27 -10.60 10.32 6.27
N VAL A 28 -9.29 10.52 6.34
CA VAL A 28 -8.38 10.13 5.27
C VAL A 28 -7.17 9.46 5.90
N VAL A 29 -6.73 8.36 5.29
CA VAL A 29 -5.51 7.68 5.73
C VAL A 29 -4.50 7.72 4.60
N ASN A 30 -3.26 8.01 4.96
CA ASN A 30 -2.13 7.95 4.05
C ASN A 30 -1.21 6.83 4.50
N PHE A 31 -0.75 6.05 3.55
CA PHE A 31 0.20 4.99 3.84
C PHE A 31 1.07 4.73 2.61
N THR A 32 2.19 4.08 2.84
CA THR A 32 3.16 3.80 1.77
C THR A 32 3.36 2.29 1.67
N VAL A 33 3.20 1.79 0.46
CA VAL A 33 3.43 0.37 0.16
C VAL A 33 4.77 0.23 -0.52
N ALA A 34 5.63 -0.58 0.05
CA ALA A 34 6.91 -0.91 -0.55
C ALA A 34 6.75 -2.17 -1.38
N THR A 35 6.91 -2.03 -2.68
CA THR A 35 6.82 -3.15 -3.61
C THR A 35 8.18 -3.37 -4.25
N SER A 36 8.59 -4.62 -4.36
CA SER A 36 9.93 -4.96 -4.81
C SER A 36 9.89 -5.86 -6.03
N ARG A 37 10.85 -5.66 -6.89
CA ARG A 37 11.06 -6.50 -8.06
C ARG A 37 12.49 -7.00 -8.05
N GLU A 38 12.66 -8.29 -8.20
CA GLU A 38 13.98 -8.91 -8.30
C GLU A 38 14.34 -9.09 -9.75
N PHE A 39 15.61 -8.93 -10.05
CA PHE A 39 16.11 -9.12 -11.41
C PHE A 39 17.54 -9.66 -11.38
N THR A 40 17.94 -10.26 -12.50
CA THR A 40 19.28 -10.81 -12.65
C THR A 40 20.11 -9.85 -13.47
N LYS A 41 21.25 -9.46 -12.93
CA LYS A 41 22.19 -8.59 -13.63
C LYS A 41 22.92 -9.35 -14.73
N ALA A 42 23.60 -8.61 -15.61
CA ALA A 42 24.37 -9.19 -16.70
C ALA A 42 25.47 -10.14 -16.20
N ASN A 43 25.99 -9.90 -15.01
CA ASN A 43 27.03 -10.75 -14.42
C ASN A 43 26.47 -12.01 -13.72
N GLY A 44 25.16 -12.24 -13.80
CA GLY A 44 24.50 -13.39 -13.17
C GLY A 44 24.08 -13.19 -11.72
N SER A 45 24.46 -12.08 -11.09
CA SER A 45 24.05 -11.83 -9.72
C SER A 45 22.63 -11.31 -9.65
N GLN A 46 21.97 -11.54 -8.50
CA GLN A 46 20.62 -11.07 -8.26
C GLN A 46 20.64 -9.70 -7.61
N ASP A 47 19.71 -8.86 -8.00
CA ASP A 47 19.51 -7.57 -7.36
C ASP A 47 18.03 -7.29 -7.24
N LYS A 48 17.71 -6.27 -6.47
CA LYS A 48 16.32 -5.95 -6.14
C LYS A 48 16.11 -4.43 -6.21
N VAL A 49 14.99 -4.05 -6.79
CA VAL A 49 14.55 -2.65 -6.82
C VAL A 49 13.26 -2.55 -6.01
N THR A 50 13.23 -1.62 -5.07
CA THR A 50 12.05 -1.35 -4.25
C THR A 50 11.47 0.00 -4.62
N SER A 51 10.16 0.00 -4.88
CA SER A 51 9.41 1.22 -5.13
C SER A 51 8.50 1.50 -3.95
N PHE A 52 8.46 2.75 -3.52
CA PHE A 52 7.63 3.19 -2.41
C PHE A 52 6.44 3.94 -3.00
N ILE A 53 5.27 3.31 -2.93
CA ILE A 53 4.07 3.82 -3.56
C ILE A 53 3.16 4.46 -2.51
N GLN A 54 2.85 5.72 -2.70
CA GLN A 54 1.97 6.45 -1.79
C GLN A 54 0.53 6.11 -2.09
N CYS A 55 -0.21 5.80 -1.04
CA CYS A 55 -1.61 5.39 -1.12
C CYS A 55 -2.46 6.23 -0.19
N GLU A 56 -3.71 6.38 -0.56
CA GLU A 56 -4.66 7.19 0.18
C GLU A 56 -6.03 6.51 0.14
N ALA A 57 -6.70 6.49 1.27
CA ALA A 57 -8.09 6.01 1.34
C ALA A 57 -8.91 6.96 2.17
N TRP A 58 -10.21 6.97 1.93
CA TRP A 58 -11.14 7.93 2.53
C TRP A 58 -12.26 7.21 3.26
N ASP A 59 -12.86 7.92 4.23
CA ASP A 59 -14.07 7.51 4.96
C ASP A 59 -13.91 6.19 5.69
N SER A 60 -14.84 5.27 5.55
CA SER A 60 -14.80 4.00 6.25
C SER A 60 -13.59 3.16 5.87
N GLY A 61 -13.13 3.28 4.63
CA GLY A 61 -11.91 2.61 4.19
C GLY A 61 -10.69 3.12 4.94
N ALA A 62 -10.63 4.43 5.17
CA ALA A 62 -9.53 5.04 5.92
C ALA A 62 -9.49 4.51 7.35
N GLU A 63 -10.64 4.44 8.00
CA GLU A 63 -10.72 3.96 9.38
C GLU A 63 -10.36 2.48 9.49
N ALA A 64 -10.82 1.68 8.53
CA ALA A 64 -10.52 0.25 8.50
C ALA A 64 -9.02 0.02 8.33
N ILE A 65 -8.39 0.74 7.43
CA ILE A 65 -6.95 0.60 7.19
C ILE A 65 -6.17 1.04 8.43
N ALA A 66 -6.53 2.17 9.01
CA ALA A 66 -5.83 2.69 10.18
C ALA A 66 -5.88 1.73 11.36
N SER A 67 -6.98 1.00 11.52
CA SER A 67 -7.12 0.06 12.62
C SER A 67 -6.53 -1.32 12.34
N SER A 68 -6.38 -1.68 11.08
CA SER A 68 -5.99 -3.04 10.68
C SER A 68 -4.55 -3.17 10.23
N PHE A 69 -4.04 -2.15 9.53
CA PHE A 69 -2.71 -2.22 8.94
C PHE A 69 -1.65 -1.69 9.89
N LYS A 70 -0.49 -2.34 9.87
CA LYS A 70 0.67 -1.92 10.66
C LYS A 70 1.92 -2.00 9.80
N LYS A 71 2.92 -1.25 10.18
CA LYS A 71 4.23 -1.32 9.54
C LYS A 71 4.68 -2.76 9.38
N GLY A 72 5.10 -3.11 8.18
CA GLY A 72 5.58 -4.45 7.87
C GLY A 72 4.53 -5.40 7.35
N ASP A 73 3.25 -5.09 7.51
CA ASP A 73 2.19 -5.95 7.01
C ASP A 73 2.24 -6.10 5.51
N LEU A 74 1.96 -7.30 5.03
CA LEU A 74 1.83 -7.56 3.61
C LEU A 74 0.40 -7.26 3.20
N VAL A 75 0.24 -6.33 2.28
CA VAL A 75 -1.08 -5.84 1.89
C VAL A 75 -1.25 -5.84 0.38
N MET A 76 -2.49 -5.87 -0.04
CA MET A 76 -2.87 -5.66 -1.44
C MET A 76 -3.80 -4.47 -1.49
N VAL A 77 -3.60 -3.62 -2.48
CA VAL A 77 -4.50 -2.49 -2.71
C VAL A 77 -4.86 -2.41 -4.17
N GLU A 78 -6.07 -1.99 -4.43
CA GLU A 78 -6.56 -1.73 -5.77
C GLU A 78 -7.20 -0.36 -5.78
N GLY A 79 -6.92 0.41 -6.80
CA GLY A 79 -7.47 1.75 -6.90
C GLY A 79 -7.13 2.40 -8.22
N SER A 80 -7.12 3.71 -8.21
CA SER A 80 -6.80 4.50 -9.38
C SER A 80 -5.64 5.44 -9.08
N LEU A 81 -4.91 5.82 -10.12
CA LEU A 81 -3.87 6.82 -9.98
C LEU A 81 -4.52 8.20 -9.91
N ARG A 82 -4.02 9.01 -8.99
CA ARG A 82 -4.45 10.40 -8.84
C ARG A 82 -3.23 11.28 -8.89
N ASN A 83 -3.36 12.40 -9.55
CA ASN A 83 -2.33 13.41 -9.58
C ASN A 83 -2.78 14.58 -8.71
N ASP A 84 -2.02 14.84 -7.65
CA ASP A 84 -2.25 15.99 -6.79
C ASP A 84 -1.25 17.07 -7.15
N SER A 85 -1.75 18.24 -7.39
CA SER A 85 -0.91 19.41 -7.69
C SER A 85 -1.16 20.50 -6.66
N TRP A 86 -0.09 21.14 -6.24
CA TRP A 86 -0.19 22.25 -5.31
C TRP A 86 0.92 23.24 -5.60
N GLU A 87 0.74 24.45 -5.11
CA GLU A 87 1.73 25.50 -5.27
C GLU A 87 2.23 25.92 -3.90
N LYS A 88 3.55 25.99 -3.78
CA LYS A 88 4.19 26.42 -2.54
C LYS A 88 5.31 27.38 -2.90
N ASP A 89 5.28 28.56 -2.31
CA ASP A 89 6.29 29.61 -2.55
C ASP A 89 6.48 29.92 -4.04
N GLY A 90 5.38 29.93 -4.79
CA GLY A 90 5.40 30.22 -6.21
C GLY A 90 5.86 29.06 -7.09
N VAL A 91 6.18 27.92 -6.50
CA VAL A 91 6.63 26.73 -7.22
C VAL A 91 5.52 25.71 -7.26
N LYS A 92 5.24 25.20 -8.45
CA LYS A 92 4.24 24.14 -8.63
C LYS A 92 4.84 22.80 -8.33
N HIS A 93 4.14 22.04 -7.51
CA HIS A 93 4.50 20.68 -7.18
C HIS A 93 3.41 19.72 -7.62
N SER A 94 3.78 18.51 -7.95
CA SER A 94 2.80 17.46 -8.22
C SER A 94 3.32 16.13 -7.72
N THR A 95 2.39 15.28 -7.35
CA THR A 95 2.72 13.91 -6.95
C THR A 95 1.62 12.99 -7.44
N ILE A 96 2.01 11.75 -7.71
CA ILE A 96 1.07 10.72 -8.11
C ILE A 96 0.93 9.75 -6.95
N LYS A 97 -0.30 9.39 -6.64
CA LYS A 97 -0.60 8.42 -5.59
C LYS A 97 -1.75 7.53 -6.02
N VAL A 98 -1.93 6.44 -5.29
CA VAL A 98 -3.02 5.51 -5.53
C VAL A 98 -4.17 5.88 -4.60
N ARG A 99 -5.32 6.20 -5.18
CA ARG A 99 -6.56 6.34 -4.45
C ARG A 99 -7.16 4.95 -4.29
N VAL A 100 -7.14 4.44 -3.08
CA VAL A 100 -7.50 3.05 -2.81
C VAL A 100 -9.01 2.87 -2.76
N ASN A 101 -9.51 1.90 -3.52
CA ASN A 101 -10.91 1.51 -3.51
C ASN A 101 -11.11 0.20 -2.79
N ASN A 102 -10.19 -0.74 -2.95
CA ASN A 102 -10.25 -2.04 -2.31
C ASN A 102 -8.90 -2.38 -1.70
N PHE A 103 -8.91 -3.08 -0.60
CA PHE A 103 -7.70 -3.44 0.08
C PHE A 103 -7.88 -4.75 0.84
N GLY A 104 -6.78 -5.40 1.13
CA GLY A 104 -6.75 -6.61 1.93
C GLY A 104 -5.40 -6.82 2.53
N GLN A 105 -5.37 -7.55 3.62
CA GLN A 105 -4.13 -7.92 4.28
C GLN A 105 -3.87 -9.39 4.02
N ILE A 106 -2.64 -9.71 3.65
CA ILE A 106 -2.25 -11.09 3.47
C ILE A 106 -1.63 -11.55 4.77
N VAL A 107 -2.31 -12.47 5.43
CA VAL A 107 -1.84 -13.01 6.70
C VAL A 107 -1.17 -14.35 6.45
N LYS A 108 0.10 -14.45 6.83
CA LYS A 108 0.79 -15.73 6.75
C LYS A 108 0.43 -16.53 7.99
N THR A 109 -0.26 -17.63 7.77
CA THR A 109 -0.60 -18.52 8.86
C THR A 109 0.68 -19.22 9.34
N LYS A 110 0.91 -19.12 10.64
CA LYS A 110 2.02 -19.82 11.24
C LYS A 110 1.70 -21.30 11.26
N ARG A 111 2.40 -22.07 10.44
CA ARG A 111 2.18 -23.53 10.40
C ARG A 111 2.92 -24.21 11.53
N THR A 112 2.28 -25.21 12.09
CA THR A 112 2.99 -26.11 12.99
C THR A 112 3.90 -26.98 12.13
N LYS A 113 4.95 -27.52 12.74
CA LYS A 113 5.88 -28.39 12.04
C LYS A 113 5.16 -29.57 11.37
N THR A 114 4.20 -30.14 12.09
CA THR A 114 3.43 -31.27 11.59
C THR A 114 2.62 -30.89 10.36
N ALA A 115 2.00 -29.74 10.38
CA ALA A 115 1.20 -29.28 9.25
C ALA A 115 2.07 -29.07 8.02
N GLN A 116 3.27 -28.56 8.20
CA GLN A 116 4.19 -28.36 7.10
C GLN A 116 4.60 -29.67 6.46
N GLU A 117 4.84 -30.66 7.27
CA GLU A 117 5.23 -31.98 6.78
C GLU A 117 4.09 -32.69 6.08
N ALA A 118 2.89 -32.50 6.59
CA ALA A 118 1.72 -33.16 6.07
C ALA A 118 1.22 -32.53 4.78
N GLU A 119 1.70 -31.36 4.45
CA GLU A 119 1.12 -30.60 3.40
C GLU A 119 2.10 -30.27 2.31
N PRO A 120 2.21 -31.17 1.33
CA PRO A 120 2.85 -30.79 0.10
C PRO A 120 1.95 -29.76 -0.54
N VAL A 121 2.36 -28.58 -0.54
CA VAL A 121 1.59 -27.55 -1.17
C VAL A 121 1.59 -27.77 -2.64
N ALA A 122 0.50 -28.27 -3.10
CA ALA A 122 0.32 -28.44 -4.51
C ALA A 122 -0.36 -27.20 -5.02
N PHE A 123 0.27 -26.48 -5.73
CA PHE A 123 -0.24 -25.53 -6.71
C PHE A 123 0.79 -24.73 -7.31
#